data_c03a574c75cace9eab5bf317646007f6
#
_entry.id   c03a574c75cace9eab5bf317646007f6
#
_cell.length_a   1.000
_cell.length_b   1.000
_cell.length_c   1.000
_cell.angle_alpha   90.00
_cell.angle_beta   90.00
_cell.angle_gamma   90.00
#
_symmetry.space_group_name_H-M   'P 1'
#
loop_
_entity.id
_entity.type
_entity.pdbx_description
1 polymer ?
#
loop_
_entity_poly.entity_id
_entity_poly.type
_entity_poly.pdbx_seq_one_letter_code
_entity_poly.pdbx_strand_id
1 'polypeptide(L)'
;HLTLQKGKTWCELSAKNNYFFFLLEGALIVDFNECVGYEVGKGEMIYLPRSADFKIFAKESADLIILSYGIPVQLCDKLSLSQLGAFITDFKYEFKSLDIRVPLDTFLKLLVKYLDSGMSCQHMHELKQKELFLILRAYYTKEEKVNFFYHSIAASLTFKDKVMGVYLEARTVQELADKCGYGLKTFQRLFYSCFSE
;
A
#
# COMPACT_ATOMS: atom_id res chain seq x y z
N HIS A 1 4.77 -14.91 -5.06
CA HIS A 1 5.00 -15.01 -6.50
C HIS A 1 3.84 -15.75 -7.14
N LEU A 2 3.28 -15.21 -8.22
CA LEU A 2 2.06 -15.72 -8.87
C LEU A 2 2.14 -15.49 -10.38
N THR A 3 1.77 -16.53 -11.14
CA THR A 3 1.52 -16.39 -12.57
C THR A 3 0.02 -16.32 -12.84
N LEU A 4 -0.48 -15.22 -13.38
CA LEU A 4 -1.85 -15.03 -13.79
C LEU A 4 -1.97 -15.32 -15.28
N GLN A 5 -2.73 -16.39 -15.64
CA GLN A 5 -2.92 -16.79 -17.03
C GLN A 5 -3.73 -15.75 -17.81
N LYS A 6 -3.42 -15.57 -19.10
CA LYS A 6 -4.17 -14.70 -20.01
C LYS A 6 -5.68 -14.93 -19.89
N GLY A 7 -6.46 -13.85 -19.83
CA GLY A 7 -7.91 -13.88 -19.70
C GLY A 7 -8.43 -14.11 -18.28
N LYS A 8 -7.56 -14.39 -17.30
CA LYS A 8 -7.98 -14.51 -15.90
C LYS A 8 -8.15 -13.14 -15.25
N THR A 9 -9.04 -13.10 -14.28
CA THR A 9 -9.38 -11.90 -13.54
C THR A 9 -9.20 -12.15 -12.05
N TRP A 10 -8.63 -11.18 -11.33
CA TRP A 10 -8.64 -11.08 -9.89
C TRP A 10 -9.46 -9.87 -9.47
N CYS A 11 -10.47 -10.08 -8.63
CA CYS A 11 -11.30 -9.00 -8.09
C CYS A 11 -11.29 -9.07 -6.57
N GLU A 12 -11.21 -7.92 -5.93
CA GLU A 12 -11.53 -7.79 -4.50
C GLU A 12 -12.50 -6.63 -4.31
N LEU A 13 -13.49 -6.86 -3.44
CA LEU A 13 -14.38 -5.85 -2.93
C LEU A 13 -14.00 -5.56 -1.48
N SER A 14 -13.86 -4.30 -1.13
CA SER A 14 -13.41 -3.85 0.19
C SER A 14 -12.14 -4.57 0.64
N ALA A 15 -11.09 -4.48 -0.14
CA ALA A 15 -9.82 -5.17 0.06
C ALA A 15 -9.37 -5.12 1.53
N LYS A 16 -9.05 -6.28 2.11
CA LYS A 16 -8.68 -6.39 3.54
C LYS A 16 -7.30 -5.84 3.84
N ASN A 17 -6.43 -5.83 2.84
CA ASN A 17 -5.04 -5.43 2.92
C ASN A 17 -4.72 -4.33 1.91
N ASN A 18 -3.57 -3.71 2.09
CA ASN A 18 -2.91 -2.95 1.06
C ASN A 18 -2.10 -3.91 0.19
N TYR A 19 -2.07 -3.67 -1.11
CA TYR A 19 -1.39 -4.51 -2.07
C TYR A 19 -0.38 -3.71 -2.90
N PHE A 20 0.83 -4.25 -3.03
CA PHE A 20 1.73 -3.93 -4.12
C PHE A 20 1.67 -5.05 -5.14
N PHE A 21 1.49 -4.70 -6.39
CA PHE A 21 1.63 -5.60 -7.52
C PHE A 21 2.85 -5.16 -8.33
N PHE A 22 3.83 -6.04 -8.46
CA PHE A 22 5.02 -5.83 -9.26
C PHE A 22 4.91 -6.73 -10.48
N LEU A 23 4.80 -6.14 -11.68
CA LEU A 23 4.66 -6.89 -12.92
C LEU A 23 6.04 -7.16 -13.52
N LEU A 24 6.47 -8.42 -13.43
CA LEU A 24 7.77 -8.85 -13.94
C LEU A 24 7.72 -9.18 -15.42
N GLU A 25 6.60 -9.79 -15.89
CA GLU A 25 6.37 -10.14 -17.30
C GLU A 25 4.87 -10.05 -17.63
N GLY A 26 4.54 -9.79 -18.90
CA GLY A 26 3.18 -9.72 -19.41
C GLY A 26 2.54 -8.33 -19.31
N ALA A 27 1.20 -8.29 -19.37
CA ALA A 27 0.42 -7.06 -19.31
C ALA A 27 -0.90 -7.27 -18.56
N LEU A 28 -1.27 -6.27 -17.76
CA LEU A 28 -2.51 -6.24 -16.99
C LEU A 28 -3.39 -5.05 -17.41
N ILE A 29 -4.70 -5.21 -17.23
CA ILE A 29 -5.67 -4.12 -17.24
C ILE A 29 -6.24 -4.01 -15.82
N VAL A 30 -6.23 -2.81 -15.28
CA VAL A 30 -6.64 -2.53 -13.90
C VAL A 30 -7.80 -1.55 -13.89
N ASP A 31 -8.87 -1.95 -13.20
CA ASP A 31 -9.96 -1.06 -12.82
C ASP A 31 -9.82 -0.78 -11.31
N PHE A 32 -9.75 0.49 -10.96
CA PHE A 32 -9.61 0.94 -9.58
C PHE A 32 -10.29 2.30 -9.38
N ASN A 33 -11.29 2.35 -8.51
CA ASN A 33 -12.15 3.52 -8.31
C ASN A 33 -12.76 4.00 -9.65
N GLU A 34 -12.55 5.27 -9.99
CA GLU A 34 -13.03 5.90 -11.23
C GLU A 34 -12.12 5.58 -12.44
N CYS A 35 -10.95 5.00 -12.21
CA CYS A 35 -10.03 4.61 -13.27
C CYS A 35 -10.40 3.24 -13.81
N VAL A 36 -10.78 3.18 -15.08
CA VAL A 36 -11.18 1.95 -15.77
C VAL A 36 -10.26 1.71 -16.96
N GLY A 37 -9.81 0.46 -17.08
CA GLY A 37 -9.00 0.05 -18.24
C GLY A 37 -7.55 0.56 -18.22
N TYR A 38 -6.98 0.85 -17.04
CA TYR A 38 -5.59 1.27 -16.95
C TYR A 38 -4.65 0.12 -17.27
N GLU A 39 -3.80 0.29 -18.27
CA GLU A 39 -2.82 -0.71 -18.67
C GLU A 39 -1.55 -0.61 -17.82
N VAL A 40 -1.12 -1.77 -17.28
CA VAL A 40 0.15 -1.92 -16.56
C VAL A 40 1.02 -2.88 -17.34
N GLY A 41 2.22 -2.44 -17.69
CA GLY A 41 3.19 -3.18 -18.46
C GLY A 41 4.30 -3.82 -17.63
N LYS A 42 5.07 -4.69 -18.30
CA LYS A 42 6.28 -5.26 -17.72
C LYS A 42 7.21 -4.19 -17.15
N GLY A 43 7.73 -4.43 -15.94
CA GLY A 43 8.65 -3.51 -15.27
C GLY A 43 7.95 -2.39 -14.52
N GLU A 44 6.64 -2.45 -14.38
CA GLU A 44 5.86 -1.48 -13.63
C GLU A 44 5.30 -2.07 -12.34
N MET A 45 5.00 -1.19 -11.39
CA MET A 45 4.30 -1.54 -10.15
C MET A 45 3.09 -0.65 -9.91
N ILE A 46 2.07 -1.20 -9.26
CA ILE A 46 0.90 -0.46 -8.76
C ILE A 46 0.70 -0.72 -7.28
N TYR A 47 0.02 0.22 -6.64
CA TYR A 47 -0.41 0.13 -5.26
C TYR A 47 -1.93 0.25 -5.18
N LEU A 48 -2.56 -0.72 -4.54
CA LEU A 48 -4.00 -0.73 -4.28
C LEU A 48 -4.22 -0.71 -2.77
N PRO A 49 -4.87 0.32 -2.23
CA PRO A 49 -5.03 0.49 -0.80
C PRO A 49 -6.09 -0.45 -0.22
N ARG A 50 -6.00 -0.67 1.07
CA ARG A 50 -7.03 -1.32 1.85
C ARG A 50 -8.38 -0.61 1.71
N SER A 51 -9.47 -1.35 1.78
CA SER A 51 -10.86 -0.91 1.61
C SER A 51 -11.22 -0.45 0.19
N ALA A 52 -10.32 -0.63 -0.77
CA ALA A 52 -10.59 -0.37 -2.17
C ALA A 52 -11.33 -1.53 -2.84
N ASP A 53 -12.12 -1.18 -3.83
CA ASP A 53 -12.64 -2.12 -4.81
C ASP A 53 -11.74 -2.09 -6.03
N PHE A 54 -11.29 -3.24 -6.49
CA PHE A 54 -10.46 -3.31 -7.68
C PHE A 54 -10.68 -4.59 -8.49
N LYS A 55 -10.36 -4.50 -9.78
CA LYS A 55 -10.35 -5.62 -10.70
C LYS A 55 -9.07 -5.58 -11.53
N ILE A 56 -8.37 -6.69 -11.59
CA ILE A 56 -7.16 -6.88 -12.39
C ILE A 56 -7.45 -7.98 -13.41
N PHE A 57 -7.30 -7.66 -14.68
CA PHE A 57 -7.47 -8.58 -15.79
C PHE A 57 -6.13 -8.82 -16.48
N ALA A 58 -5.76 -10.08 -16.69
CA ALA A 58 -4.55 -10.44 -17.42
C ALA A 58 -4.78 -10.34 -18.95
N LYS A 59 -4.34 -9.25 -19.54
CA LYS A 59 -4.34 -9.01 -21.01
C LYS A 59 -3.45 -10.04 -21.71
N GLU A 60 -2.32 -10.35 -21.07
CA GLU A 60 -1.38 -11.41 -21.43
C GLU A 60 -1.09 -12.26 -20.20
N SER A 61 -0.45 -13.43 -20.37
CA SER A 61 0.03 -14.18 -19.22
C SER A 61 1.05 -13.32 -18.46
N ALA A 62 0.79 -13.09 -17.20
CA ALA A 62 1.51 -12.15 -16.37
C ALA A 62 2.21 -12.84 -15.20
N ASP A 63 3.48 -12.53 -15.00
CA ASP A 63 4.26 -12.98 -13.86
C ASP A 63 4.39 -11.85 -12.85
N LEU A 64 3.93 -12.11 -11.60
CA LEU A 64 3.68 -11.10 -10.60
C LEU A 64 4.33 -11.45 -9.26
N ILE A 65 4.93 -10.45 -8.62
CA ILE A 65 5.12 -10.49 -7.17
C ILE A 65 4.05 -9.64 -6.54
N ILE A 66 3.38 -10.19 -5.53
CA ILE A 66 2.34 -9.50 -4.77
C ILE A 66 2.80 -9.44 -3.32
N LEU A 67 2.93 -8.23 -2.79
CA LEU A 67 3.13 -8.00 -1.37
C LEU A 67 1.86 -7.40 -0.78
N SER A 68 1.30 -8.08 0.22
CA SER A 68 0.12 -7.61 0.94
C SER A 68 0.45 -7.34 2.41
N TYR A 69 -0.13 -6.27 2.96
CA TYR A 69 0.03 -5.93 4.38
C TYR A 69 -1.18 -5.17 4.90
N GLY A 70 -1.55 -5.44 6.15
CA GLY A 70 -2.72 -4.79 6.78
C GLY A 70 -2.46 -3.36 7.21
N ILE A 71 -1.24 -3.03 7.64
CA ILE A 71 -0.86 -1.70 8.12
C ILE A 71 0.49 -1.33 7.50
N PRO A 72 0.67 -0.07 7.06
CA PRO A 72 1.97 0.42 6.66
C PRO A 72 2.97 0.26 7.80
N VAL A 73 4.15 -0.27 7.49
CA VAL A 73 5.23 -0.36 8.48
C VAL A 73 5.71 1.06 8.77
N GLN A 74 5.77 1.40 10.04
CA GLN A 74 6.53 2.58 10.47
C GLN A 74 8.02 2.25 10.34
N LEU A 75 8.70 2.94 9.43
CA LEU A 75 10.07 2.59 9.05
C LEU A 75 11.14 3.35 9.78
N CYS A 76 10.87 4.54 10.18
CA CYS A 76 11.66 5.46 11.00
C CYS A 76 10.95 6.81 11.03
N ASP A 77 11.34 7.68 11.95
CA ASP A 77 10.78 9.02 12.17
C ASP A 77 10.72 9.92 10.92
N LYS A 78 11.36 9.50 9.83
CA LYS A 78 11.47 10.28 8.58
C LYS A 78 10.66 9.73 7.40
N LEU A 79 9.87 8.66 7.57
CA LEU A 79 8.95 8.14 6.55
C LEU A 79 7.66 7.60 7.16
N SER A 80 6.89 8.45 7.81
CA SER A 80 5.48 8.14 8.05
C SER A 80 4.66 8.67 6.87
N LEU A 81 3.65 7.93 6.44
CA LEU A 81 2.69 8.42 5.45
C LEU A 81 2.02 9.72 5.92
N SER A 82 1.97 9.94 7.25
CA SER A 82 1.47 11.17 7.86
C SER A 82 2.33 12.41 7.53
N GLN A 83 3.63 12.26 7.33
CA GLN A 83 4.50 13.39 6.92
C GLN A 83 4.25 13.81 5.46
N LEU A 84 3.75 12.91 4.64
CA LEU A 84 3.33 13.21 3.28
C LEU A 84 1.97 13.93 3.25
N GLY A 85 1.22 13.90 4.36
CA GLY A 85 -0.10 14.51 4.48
C GLY A 85 -0.14 16.00 4.19
N ALA A 86 0.92 16.75 4.57
CA ALA A 86 1.03 18.18 4.29
C ALA A 86 1.04 18.53 2.78
N PHE A 87 1.26 17.53 1.92
CA PHE A 87 1.38 17.72 0.46
C PHE A 87 0.14 17.27 -0.31
N ILE A 88 -0.88 16.74 0.38
CA ILE A 88 -2.07 16.18 -0.27
C ILE A 88 -3.15 17.23 -0.54
N THR A 89 -3.15 18.36 0.18
CA THR A 89 -4.25 19.34 0.19
C THR A 89 -4.54 19.93 -1.19
N ASP A 90 -3.48 20.20 -1.97
CA ASP A 90 -3.62 20.75 -3.33
C ASP A 90 -3.12 19.76 -4.41
N PHE A 91 -2.95 18.49 -4.02
CA PHE A 91 -2.40 17.49 -4.93
C PHE A 91 -3.47 16.91 -5.85
N LYS A 92 -3.26 17.04 -7.15
CA LYS A 92 -4.12 16.42 -8.15
C LYS A 92 -3.76 14.95 -8.32
N TYR A 93 -4.51 14.09 -7.66
CA TYR A 93 -4.34 12.64 -7.78
C TYR A 93 -4.69 12.14 -9.19
N GLU A 94 -3.87 11.22 -9.67
CA GLU A 94 -4.13 10.44 -10.88
C GLU A 94 -3.60 9.02 -10.65
N PHE A 95 -4.42 8.00 -10.90
CA PHE A 95 -3.95 6.63 -10.80
C PHE A 95 -2.85 6.37 -11.83
N LYS A 96 -1.66 6.02 -11.36
CA LYS A 96 -0.48 5.74 -12.21
C LYS A 96 0.34 4.60 -11.63
N SER A 97 0.86 3.76 -12.53
CA SER A 97 1.96 2.85 -12.23
C SER A 97 3.27 3.62 -12.00
N LEU A 98 4.20 2.98 -11.32
CA LEU A 98 5.58 3.44 -11.20
C LEU A 98 6.52 2.40 -11.79
N ASP A 99 7.60 2.86 -12.44
CA ASP A 99 8.65 2.00 -12.96
C ASP A 99 9.35 1.25 -11.82
N ILE A 100 9.61 -0.04 -12.02
CA ILE A 100 10.47 -0.85 -11.16
C ILE A 100 11.92 -0.46 -11.44
N ARG A 101 12.49 0.45 -10.66
CA ARG A 101 13.88 0.92 -10.80
C ARG A 101 14.87 -0.15 -10.36
N VAL A 102 16.12 -0.05 -10.85
CA VAL A 102 17.18 -1.07 -10.65
C VAL A 102 17.30 -1.58 -9.20
N PRO A 103 17.33 -0.75 -8.13
CA PRO A 103 17.42 -1.27 -6.77
C PRO A 103 16.20 -2.09 -6.36
N LEU A 104 15.00 -1.71 -6.82
CA LEU A 104 13.77 -2.45 -6.57
C LEU A 104 13.75 -3.77 -7.37
N ASP A 105 14.18 -3.76 -8.62
CA ASP A 105 14.30 -4.96 -9.44
C ASP A 105 15.24 -5.99 -8.80
N THR A 106 16.40 -5.54 -8.30
CA THR A 106 17.35 -6.41 -7.59
C THR A 106 16.73 -7.01 -6.33
N PHE A 107 16.01 -6.20 -5.56
CA PHE A 107 15.26 -6.64 -4.37
C PHE A 107 14.22 -7.72 -4.73
N LEU A 108 13.42 -7.50 -5.79
CA LEU A 108 12.39 -8.43 -6.23
C LEU A 108 12.99 -9.76 -6.70
N LYS A 109 14.06 -9.73 -7.48
CA LYS A 109 14.79 -10.93 -7.91
C LYS A 109 15.35 -11.75 -6.75
N LEU A 110 15.86 -11.07 -5.73
CA LEU A 110 16.34 -11.72 -4.50
C LEU A 110 15.18 -12.29 -3.69
N LEU A 111 14.06 -11.58 -3.60
CA LEU A 111 12.85 -12.04 -2.91
C LEU A 111 12.31 -13.34 -3.53
N VAL A 112 12.24 -13.41 -4.87
CA VAL A 112 11.83 -14.64 -5.58
C VAL A 112 12.75 -15.82 -5.19
N LYS A 113 14.07 -15.62 -5.20
CA LYS A 113 15.03 -16.69 -4.81
C LYS A 113 14.80 -17.16 -3.37
N TYR A 114 14.47 -16.26 -2.44
CA TYR A 114 14.16 -16.65 -1.07
C TYR A 114 12.87 -17.47 -0.98
N LEU A 115 11.82 -17.05 -1.68
CA LEU A 115 10.54 -17.76 -1.71
C LEU A 115 10.71 -19.16 -2.34
N ASP A 116 11.44 -19.27 -3.45
CA ASP A 116 11.71 -20.54 -4.14
C ASP A 116 12.56 -21.49 -3.27
N SER A 117 13.41 -20.94 -2.39
CA SER A 117 14.17 -21.75 -1.42
C SER A 117 13.39 -22.10 -0.14
N GLY A 118 12.11 -21.75 -0.07
CA GLY A 118 11.25 -22.03 1.08
C GLY A 118 11.39 -21.06 2.26
N MET A 119 12.11 -19.95 2.09
CA MET A 119 12.21 -18.90 3.11
C MET A 119 10.92 -18.06 3.14
N SER A 120 9.95 -18.48 3.96
CA SER A 120 8.64 -17.83 4.07
C SER A 120 8.22 -17.53 5.51
N CYS A 121 9.17 -17.40 6.44
CA CYS A 121 8.84 -17.08 7.83
C CYS A 121 8.40 -15.62 7.99
N GLN A 122 7.60 -15.35 9.03
CA GLN A 122 7.06 -14.02 9.33
C GLN A 122 8.17 -12.96 9.45
N HIS A 123 9.28 -13.28 10.10
CA HIS A 123 10.39 -12.33 10.26
C HIS A 123 11.02 -11.91 8.92
N MET A 124 11.14 -12.85 7.99
CA MET A 124 11.61 -12.54 6.64
C MET A 124 10.66 -11.58 5.93
N HIS A 125 9.34 -11.82 6.02
CA HIS A 125 8.34 -10.93 5.44
C HIS A 125 8.40 -9.53 6.04
N GLU A 126 8.53 -9.40 7.36
CA GLU A 126 8.65 -8.11 8.05
C GLU A 126 9.91 -7.33 7.62
N LEU A 127 11.07 -8.03 7.52
CA LEU A 127 12.31 -7.43 7.06
C LEU A 127 12.21 -6.98 5.61
N LYS A 128 11.64 -7.80 4.74
CA LYS A 128 11.48 -7.48 3.32
C LYS A 128 10.48 -6.34 3.10
N GLN A 129 9.45 -6.25 3.90
CA GLN A 129 8.55 -5.11 3.87
C GLN A 129 9.29 -3.80 4.25
N LYS A 130 10.10 -3.82 5.31
CA LYS A 130 10.91 -2.65 5.70
C LYS A 130 11.89 -2.26 4.60
N GLU A 131 12.60 -3.22 4.02
CA GLU A 131 13.54 -3.01 2.92
C GLU A 131 12.85 -2.35 1.71
N LEU A 132 11.67 -2.85 1.30
CA LEU A 132 10.87 -2.26 0.23
C LEU A 132 10.60 -0.77 0.47
N PHE A 133 10.13 -0.42 1.66
CA PHE A 133 9.83 0.99 1.97
C PHE A 133 11.09 1.87 2.01
N LEU A 134 12.23 1.34 2.46
CA LEU A 134 13.51 2.06 2.39
C LEU A 134 13.94 2.32 0.94
N ILE A 135 13.75 1.35 0.05
CA ILE A 135 14.00 1.50 -1.39
C ILE A 135 13.07 2.56 -1.99
N LEU A 136 11.77 2.49 -1.70
CA LEU A 136 10.79 3.48 -2.17
C LEU A 136 11.14 4.89 -1.68
N ARG A 137 11.59 5.01 -0.44
CA ARG A 137 12.05 6.28 0.11
C ARG A 137 13.26 6.85 -0.63
N ALA A 138 14.26 6.02 -0.91
CA ALA A 138 15.54 6.45 -1.45
C ALA A 138 15.50 6.78 -2.95
N TYR A 139 14.68 6.04 -3.71
CA TYR A 139 14.76 6.05 -5.17
C TYR A 139 13.53 6.61 -5.88
N TYR A 140 12.46 6.96 -5.16
CA TYR A 140 11.26 7.58 -5.72
C TYR A 140 11.08 8.98 -5.18
N THR A 141 10.67 9.92 -6.02
CA THR A 141 10.46 11.30 -5.64
C THR A 141 9.33 11.45 -4.63
N LYS A 142 9.22 12.62 -4.04
CA LYS A 142 8.16 12.91 -3.09
C LYS A 142 6.80 12.90 -3.77
N GLU A 143 6.72 13.50 -4.94
CA GLU A 143 5.51 13.57 -5.78
C GLU A 143 5.04 12.18 -6.17
N GLU A 144 5.94 11.31 -6.63
CA GLU A 144 5.62 9.90 -6.94
C GLU A 144 5.04 9.19 -5.72
N LYS A 145 5.65 9.35 -4.54
CA LYS A 145 5.17 8.72 -3.30
C LYS A 145 3.83 9.28 -2.84
N VAL A 146 3.62 10.59 -2.93
CA VAL A 146 2.32 11.20 -2.59
C VAL A 146 1.23 10.68 -3.50
N ASN A 147 1.47 10.64 -4.81
CA ASN A 147 0.50 10.10 -5.77
C ASN A 147 0.22 8.61 -5.52
N PHE A 148 1.27 7.82 -5.38
CA PHE A 148 1.20 6.37 -5.22
C PHE A 148 0.46 5.94 -3.96
N PHE A 149 0.68 6.64 -2.83
CA PHE A 149 0.04 6.36 -1.55
C PHE A 149 -1.13 7.28 -1.21
N TYR A 150 -1.63 8.05 -2.17
CA TYR A 150 -2.64 9.11 -1.95
C TYR A 150 -3.79 8.68 -1.06
N HIS A 151 -4.47 7.59 -1.38
CA HIS A 151 -5.63 7.11 -0.62
C HIS A 151 -5.29 6.68 0.81
N SER A 152 -4.12 6.08 1.02
CA SER A 152 -3.67 5.70 2.35
C SER A 152 -3.28 6.91 3.20
N ILE A 153 -2.69 7.94 2.58
CA ILE A 153 -2.37 9.22 3.24
C ILE A 153 -3.67 9.94 3.60
N ALA A 154 -4.62 10.05 2.66
CA ALA A 154 -5.92 10.69 2.90
C ALA A 154 -6.71 10.00 4.02
N ALA A 155 -6.74 8.66 4.02
CA ALA A 155 -7.37 7.88 5.09
C ALA A 155 -6.71 8.11 6.45
N SER A 156 -5.38 8.26 6.50
CA SER A 156 -4.62 8.58 7.72
C SER A 156 -4.97 9.97 8.26
N LEU A 157 -5.06 10.97 7.40
CA LEU A 157 -5.45 12.33 7.77
C LEU A 157 -6.86 12.37 8.33
N THR A 158 -7.82 11.74 7.66
CA THR A 158 -9.21 11.67 8.13
C THR A 158 -9.32 11.02 9.51
N PHE A 159 -8.50 10.00 9.82
CA PHE A 159 -8.44 9.40 11.14
C PHE A 159 -7.90 10.38 12.19
N LYS A 160 -6.82 11.11 11.89
CA LYS A 160 -6.26 12.16 12.78
C LYS A 160 -7.29 13.23 13.10
N ASP A 161 -7.99 13.73 12.08
CA ASP A 161 -9.02 14.76 12.23
C ASP A 161 -10.15 14.29 13.14
N LYS A 162 -10.63 13.05 12.95
CA LYS A 162 -11.65 12.47 13.84
C LYS A 162 -11.18 12.39 15.28
N VAL A 163 -9.96 11.88 15.51
CA VAL A 163 -9.39 11.78 16.86
C VAL A 163 -9.27 13.15 17.50
N MET A 164 -8.68 14.12 16.78
CA MET A 164 -8.49 15.48 17.29
C MET A 164 -9.80 16.22 17.56
N GLY A 165 -10.86 15.88 16.83
CA GLY A 165 -12.19 16.45 17.05
C GLY A 165 -12.89 16.00 18.34
N VAL A 166 -12.53 14.83 18.87
CA VAL A 166 -13.27 14.22 20.02
C VAL A 166 -12.39 13.82 21.20
N TYR A 167 -11.05 13.97 21.14
CA TYR A 167 -10.15 13.43 22.18
C TYR A 167 -10.36 14.07 23.56
N LEU A 168 -10.74 15.35 23.64
CA LEU A 168 -11.03 16.05 24.89
C LEU A 168 -12.33 15.59 25.56
N GLU A 169 -13.22 14.97 24.80
CA GLU A 169 -14.51 14.48 25.28
C GLU A 169 -14.48 13.04 25.77
N ALA A 170 -13.39 12.31 25.49
CA ALA A 170 -13.21 10.91 25.86
C ALA A 170 -12.37 10.78 27.14
N ARG A 171 -12.84 9.96 28.07
CA ARG A 171 -12.15 9.66 29.33
C ARG A 171 -11.31 8.40 29.27
N THR A 172 -11.58 7.53 28.31
CA THR A 172 -10.89 6.25 28.12
C THR A 172 -10.58 6.01 26.64
N VAL A 173 -9.59 5.15 26.38
CA VAL A 173 -9.24 4.76 25.01
C VAL A 173 -10.40 4.03 24.31
N GLN A 174 -11.18 3.26 25.08
CA GLN A 174 -12.38 2.59 24.56
C GLN A 174 -13.41 3.62 24.10
N GLU A 175 -13.73 4.60 24.92
CA GLU A 175 -14.68 5.67 24.60
C GLU A 175 -14.20 6.51 23.40
N LEU A 176 -12.90 6.78 23.30
CA LEU A 176 -12.32 7.48 22.17
C LEU A 176 -12.46 6.67 20.86
N ALA A 177 -12.22 5.35 20.95
CA ALA A 177 -12.41 4.45 19.81
C ALA A 177 -13.86 4.43 19.33
N ASP A 178 -14.81 4.31 20.27
CA ASP A 178 -16.24 4.29 19.99
C ASP A 178 -16.72 5.61 19.36
N LYS A 179 -16.29 6.76 19.89
CA LYS A 179 -16.57 8.09 19.32
C LYS A 179 -16.00 8.26 17.89
N CYS A 180 -14.84 7.66 17.61
CA CYS A 180 -14.25 7.65 16.27
C CYS A 180 -14.91 6.63 15.31
N GLY A 181 -15.79 5.75 15.84
CA GLY A 181 -16.45 4.72 15.04
C GLY A 181 -15.59 3.48 14.75
N TYR A 182 -14.65 3.16 15.64
CA TYR A 182 -13.75 2.02 15.50
C TYR A 182 -13.81 1.07 16.70
N GLY A 183 -13.67 -0.23 16.45
CA GLY A 183 -13.41 -1.18 17.54
C GLY A 183 -12.03 -0.92 18.15
N LEU A 184 -11.88 -1.17 19.47
CA LEU A 184 -10.68 -0.82 20.25
C LEU A 184 -9.37 -1.28 19.63
N LYS A 185 -9.26 -2.54 19.19
CA LYS A 185 -8.04 -3.08 18.55
C LYS A 185 -7.69 -2.34 17.27
N THR A 186 -8.69 -2.03 16.44
CA THR A 186 -8.49 -1.29 15.19
C THR A 186 -8.08 0.14 15.48
N PHE A 187 -8.74 0.79 16.45
CA PHE A 187 -8.41 2.14 16.90
C PHE A 187 -6.98 2.23 17.40
N GLN A 188 -6.58 1.41 18.36
CA GLN A 188 -5.23 1.39 18.91
C GLN A 188 -4.17 1.25 17.80
N ARG A 189 -4.39 0.33 16.87
CA ARG A 189 -3.50 0.09 15.76
C ARG A 189 -3.37 1.32 14.84
N LEU A 190 -4.50 1.95 14.47
CA LEU A 190 -4.51 3.18 13.67
C LEU A 190 -3.88 4.34 14.44
N PHE A 191 -4.16 4.43 15.73
CA PHE A 191 -3.62 5.47 16.60
C PHE A 191 -2.08 5.42 16.62
N TYR A 192 -1.52 4.25 16.91
CA TYR A 192 -0.06 4.08 16.85
C TYR A 192 0.51 4.39 15.46
N SER A 193 -0.14 3.95 14.38
CA SER A 193 0.36 4.22 13.02
C SER A 193 0.30 5.70 12.63
N CYS A 194 -0.63 6.48 13.21
CA CYS A 194 -0.86 7.87 12.83
C CYS A 194 -0.20 8.88 13.79
N PHE A 195 -0.03 8.54 15.06
CA PHE A 195 0.42 9.47 16.11
C PHE A 195 1.75 9.08 16.77
N SER A 196 2.27 7.85 16.59
CA SER A 196 3.60 7.51 17.11
C SER A 196 4.65 8.08 16.17
N GLU A 197 5.39 9.04 16.67
CA GLU A 197 6.58 9.60 16.04
C GLU A 197 7.82 8.78 16.43
#